data_ba7b5bcdc4e907c1977769f0e720fdb7
#
_entry.id   ba7b5bcdc4e907c1977769f0e720fdb7
#
_cell.length_a   1.000
_cell.length_b   1.000
_cell.length_c   1.000
_cell.angle_alpha   90.00
_cell.angle_beta   90.00
_cell.angle_gamma   90.00
#
_symmetry.space_group_name_H-M   'P 1'
#
loop_
_entity.id
_entity.type
_entity.pdbx_description
1 polymer ?
#
loop_
_entity_poly.entity_id
_entity_poly.type
_entity_poly.pdbx_seq_one_letter_code
_entity_poly.pdbx_strand_id
1 'polypeptide(L)'
;ITMSAGDVVRENHPIVFVEERDDLEGGEATDGTESADPDLIRPDLQETLDRHALTLDENRPEAVAKRNARGYRMPRENIDQLVDEGSFQEYWPLIVAQQHTRHDINTLRKNTPADGVIAGTASVNGELFDDEMSRAMIVSYDYTVLAGTQGHRGHYKQDRLYELAGRFKLPLILFSEGGGGRPGDDDTGPYVAADTHTFTQFSQLSGLVPLVGVNHGRCFAGNTALLACCDIIIASEDSTIAMGGPAMIEGGGLGVYTPEEVGPMSFQVPNGVVDILVKNEEETVEVAKKYLSYFQGNLQEWEAPDQRTLRHVVPENRVR
;
A
#
# COMPACT_ATOMS: atom_id res chain seq x y z
N ILE A 1 -36.01 27.49 -16.58
CA ILE A 1 -35.36 26.22 -16.92
C ILE A 1 -35.58 25.96 -18.38
N THR A 2 -34.50 25.77 -19.14
CA THR A 2 -34.55 25.59 -20.60
C THR A 2 -34.48 24.11 -21.00
N MET A 3 -34.32 23.23 -20.07
CA MET A 3 -34.15 21.79 -20.30
C MET A 3 -35.07 20.97 -19.36
N SER A 4 -35.49 19.83 -19.85
CA SER A 4 -36.31 18.88 -19.13
C SER A 4 -35.48 17.68 -18.67
N ALA A 5 -35.99 16.93 -17.70
CA ALA A 5 -35.32 15.70 -17.23
C ALA A 5 -35.19 14.72 -18.42
N GLY A 6 -33.96 14.27 -18.68
CA GLY A 6 -33.62 13.38 -19.81
C GLY A 6 -32.99 14.05 -21.00
N ASP A 7 -32.97 15.38 -21.05
CA ASP A 7 -32.30 16.11 -22.14
C ASP A 7 -30.77 15.99 -22.04
N VAL A 8 -30.12 15.97 -23.18
CA VAL A 8 -28.65 15.91 -23.26
C VAL A 8 -28.08 17.32 -23.13
N VAL A 9 -27.33 17.56 -22.07
CA VAL A 9 -26.60 18.82 -21.85
C VAL A 9 -25.37 18.86 -22.75
N ARG A 10 -25.24 19.92 -23.56
CA ARG A 10 -24.04 20.17 -24.35
C ARG A 10 -23.21 21.27 -23.72
N GLU A 11 -21.93 21.19 -23.92
CA GLU A 11 -20.98 22.22 -23.45
C GLU A 11 -21.40 23.62 -23.94
N ASN A 12 -21.35 24.61 -23.06
CA ASN A 12 -21.77 25.99 -23.31
C ASN A 12 -23.27 26.20 -23.61
N HIS A 13 -24.14 25.23 -23.35
CA HIS A 13 -25.58 25.42 -23.46
C HIS A 13 -26.16 25.87 -22.11
N PRO A 14 -26.92 26.98 -22.08
CA PRO A 14 -27.53 27.45 -20.85
C PRO A 14 -28.63 26.48 -20.40
N ILE A 15 -28.55 26.00 -19.17
CA ILE A 15 -29.54 25.11 -18.55
C ILE A 15 -30.59 25.87 -17.73
N VAL A 16 -30.24 27.06 -17.26
CA VAL A 16 -31.15 27.94 -16.51
C VAL A 16 -30.86 29.37 -16.89
N PHE A 17 -31.92 30.16 -17.11
CA PHE A 17 -31.85 31.60 -17.12
C PHE A 17 -32.42 32.11 -15.79
N VAL A 18 -31.74 33.05 -15.17
CA VAL A 18 -32.18 33.75 -13.95
C VAL A 18 -32.46 35.19 -14.39
N GLU A 19 -33.68 35.63 -14.17
CA GLU A 19 -34.13 37.01 -14.42
C GLU A 19 -34.36 37.66 -13.06
N GLU A 20 -33.68 38.75 -12.79
CA GLU A 20 -33.86 39.56 -11.59
C GLU A 20 -35.14 40.33 -11.72
N ARG A 21 -36.07 40.17 -10.79
CA ARG A 21 -37.37 40.85 -10.78
C ARG A 21 -37.57 41.50 -9.40
N ASP A 22 -37.80 42.82 -9.41
CA ASP A 22 -38.08 43.58 -8.21
C ASP A 22 -39.54 43.44 -7.73
N ASP A 23 -40.42 42.86 -8.54
CA ASP A 23 -41.85 42.75 -8.32
C ASP A 23 -42.33 41.37 -7.80
N LEU A 24 -41.40 40.45 -7.59
CA LEU A 24 -41.70 39.23 -6.84
C LEU A 24 -41.71 39.54 -5.35
N GLU A 25 -42.92 39.63 -4.79
CA GLU A 25 -43.05 39.44 -3.33
C GLU A 25 -42.32 38.16 -3.01
N GLY A 26 -41.16 38.28 -2.34
CA GLY A 26 -40.40 37.11 -1.90
C GLY A 26 -41.38 36.23 -1.13
N GLY A 27 -41.65 35.02 -1.62
CA GLY A 27 -42.40 34.09 -0.82
C GLY A 27 -41.74 34.09 0.56
N GLU A 28 -42.55 34.24 1.62
CA GLU A 28 -42.05 34.14 2.97
C GLU A 28 -41.06 33.02 3.01
N ALA A 29 -39.78 33.37 3.18
CA ALA A 29 -38.81 32.37 3.57
C ALA A 29 -39.47 31.69 4.76
N THR A 30 -39.99 30.48 4.58
CA THR A 30 -40.40 29.66 5.69
C THR A 30 -39.15 29.61 6.54
N ASP A 31 -39.18 30.41 7.60
CA ASP A 31 -38.21 30.41 8.70
C ASP A 31 -38.36 29.09 9.47
N GLY A 32 -38.38 28.02 8.71
CA GLY A 32 -38.26 26.62 9.13
C GLY A 32 -36.80 26.22 9.23
N THR A 33 -35.99 27.13 9.75
CA THR A 33 -34.76 26.72 10.42
C THR A 33 -35.19 26.11 11.76
N GLU A 34 -35.81 24.93 11.74
CA GLU A 34 -35.47 23.96 12.75
C GLU A 34 -33.96 24.02 12.85
N SER A 35 -33.46 24.47 13.98
CA SER A 35 -32.02 24.49 14.29
C SER A 35 -31.49 23.12 13.89
N ALA A 36 -30.81 23.04 12.75
CA ALA A 36 -30.29 21.77 12.27
C ALA A 36 -29.37 21.28 13.37
N ASP A 37 -29.65 20.11 13.89
CA ASP A 37 -28.80 19.47 14.91
C ASP A 37 -27.41 19.34 14.30
N PRO A 38 -26.39 20.06 14.82
CA PRO A 38 -25.03 20.02 14.25
C PRO A 38 -24.41 18.62 14.38
N ASP A 39 -24.92 17.78 15.26
CA ASP A 39 -24.43 16.42 15.49
C ASP A 39 -25.17 15.38 14.62
N LEU A 40 -26.18 15.80 13.86
CA LEU A 40 -26.91 14.91 12.96
C LEU A 40 -26.05 14.50 11.76
N ILE A 41 -25.62 13.24 11.74
CA ILE A 41 -24.94 12.65 10.58
C ILE A 41 -25.98 12.33 9.51
N ARG A 42 -25.85 12.95 8.34
CA ARG A 42 -26.73 12.65 7.20
C ARG A 42 -26.54 11.21 6.71
N PRO A 43 -27.59 10.55 6.18
CA PRO A 43 -27.48 9.16 5.73
C PRO A 43 -26.40 8.91 4.67
N ASP A 44 -26.17 9.85 3.75
CA ASP A 44 -25.13 9.75 2.72
C ASP A 44 -23.72 9.81 3.30
N LEU A 45 -23.51 10.64 4.33
CA LEU A 45 -22.25 10.68 5.08
C LEU A 45 -22.07 9.39 5.89
N GLN A 46 -23.13 8.92 6.56
CA GLN A 46 -23.07 7.66 7.32
C GLN A 46 -22.71 6.48 6.41
N GLU A 47 -23.31 6.37 5.22
CA GLU A 47 -22.94 5.33 4.26
C GLU A 47 -21.44 5.38 3.90
N THR A 48 -20.91 6.59 3.72
CA THR A 48 -19.48 6.77 3.42
C THR A 48 -18.60 6.34 4.58
N LEU A 49 -18.96 6.73 5.81
CA LEU A 49 -18.23 6.34 7.02
C LEU A 49 -18.26 4.82 7.22
N ASP A 50 -19.43 4.20 7.04
CA ASP A 50 -19.60 2.74 7.15
C ASP A 50 -18.72 1.99 6.11
N ARG A 51 -18.63 2.52 4.89
CA ARG A 51 -17.76 1.94 3.86
C ARG A 51 -16.29 2.07 4.21
N HIS A 52 -15.85 3.19 4.79
CA HIS A 52 -14.48 3.34 5.31
C HIS A 52 -14.23 2.37 6.46
N ALA A 53 -15.18 2.25 7.38
CA ALA A 53 -15.08 1.33 8.52
C ALA A 53 -14.84 -0.13 8.08
N LEU A 54 -15.45 -0.58 6.98
CA LEU A 54 -15.22 -1.94 6.44
C LEU A 54 -13.78 -2.22 6.01
N THR A 55 -12.98 -1.19 5.78
CA THR A 55 -11.56 -1.34 5.40
C THR A 55 -10.62 -1.50 6.60
N LEU A 56 -11.13 -1.25 7.80
CA LEU A 56 -10.36 -1.28 9.05
C LEU A 56 -10.41 -2.68 9.71
N ASP A 57 -9.34 -3.02 10.39
CA ASP A 57 -9.16 -4.35 11.00
C ASP A 57 -10.22 -4.67 12.07
N GLU A 58 -10.71 -3.65 12.79
CA GLU A 58 -11.78 -3.78 13.79
C GLU A 58 -13.07 -4.38 13.22
N ASN A 59 -13.35 -4.14 11.93
CA ASN A 59 -14.51 -4.66 11.23
C ASN A 59 -14.23 -5.92 10.41
N ARG A 60 -13.02 -6.50 10.58
CA ARG A 60 -12.56 -7.71 9.89
C ARG A 60 -12.08 -8.79 10.88
N PRO A 61 -12.83 -9.10 11.97
CA PRO A 61 -12.34 -9.95 13.06
C PRO A 61 -11.94 -11.36 12.61
N GLU A 62 -12.61 -11.93 11.61
CA GLU A 62 -12.26 -13.25 11.07
C GLU A 62 -10.91 -13.24 10.34
N ALA A 63 -10.63 -12.19 9.57
CA ALA A 63 -9.35 -12.03 8.87
C ALA A 63 -8.21 -11.83 9.87
N VAL A 64 -8.42 -10.97 10.87
CA VAL A 64 -7.49 -10.72 11.97
C VAL A 64 -7.18 -12.01 12.73
N ALA A 65 -8.22 -12.73 13.18
CA ALA A 65 -8.04 -13.99 13.92
C ALA A 65 -7.27 -15.03 13.11
N LYS A 66 -7.59 -15.17 11.81
CA LYS A 66 -6.90 -16.10 10.92
C LYS A 66 -5.44 -15.72 10.69
N ARG A 67 -5.14 -14.42 10.59
CA ARG A 67 -3.79 -13.90 10.40
C ARG A 67 -2.95 -14.12 11.66
N ASN A 68 -3.47 -13.72 12.82
CA ASN A 68 -2.80 -13.84 14.10
C ASN A 68 -2.58 -15.30 14.52
N ALA A 69 -3.51 -16.22 14.18
CA ALA A 69 -3.32 -17.65 14.42
C ALA A 69 -2.11 -18.26 13.67
N ARG A 70 -1.61 -17.57 12.64
CA ARG A 70 -0.40 -17.94 11.88
C ARG A 70 0.85 -17.24 12.40
N GLY A 71 0.72 -16.40 13.43
CA GLY A 71 1.84 -15.65 14.02
C GLY A 71 2.19 -14.34 13.31
N TYR A 72 1.32 -13.85 12.41
CA TYR A 72 1.55 -12.63 11.65
C TYR A 72 0.66 -11.48 12.13
N ARG A 73 1.19 -10.27 12.02
CA ARG A 73 0.49 -9.01 12.29
C ARG A 73 -0.38 -8.62 11.08
N MET A 74 -1.39 -7.79 11.32
CA MET A 74 -2.12 -7.16 10.21
C MET A 74 -1.23 -6.08 9.55
N PRO A 75 -1.39 -5.83 8.25
CA PRO A 75 -0.61 -4.80 7.55
C PRO A 75 -0.70 -3.41 8.18
N ARG A 76 -1.87 -3.05 8.73
CA ARG A 76 -2.06 -1.75 9.40
C ARG A 76 -1.23 -1.63 10.67
N GLU A 77 -1.04 -2.70 11.44
CA GLU A 77 -0.16 -2.69 12.62
C GLU A 77 1.31 -2.39 12.24
N ASN A 78 1.77 -2.91 11.10
CA ASN A 78 3.11 -2.61 10.59
C ASN A 78 3.23 -1.17 10.09
N ILE A 79 2.18 -0.66 9.42
CA ILE A 79 2.13 0.74 8.98
C ILE A 79 2.11 1.67 10.20
N ASP A 80 1.27 1.40 11.20
CA ASP A 80 1.15 2.23 12.42
C ASP A 80 2.46 2.30 13.21
N GLN A 81 3.24 1.20 13.25
CA GLN A 81 4.58 1.20 13.84
C GLN A 81 5.60 2.01 13.02
N LEU A 82 5.45 2.00 11.69
CA LEU A 82 6.38 2.67 10.78
C LEU A 82 6.23 4.19 10.80
N VAL A 83 4.98 4.67 10.80
CA VAL A 83 4.65 6.08 10.58
C VAL A 83 4.49 6.85 11.88
N ASP A 84 4.60 8.16 11.82
CA ASP A 84 4.30 9.03 12.94
C ASP A 84 2.78 9.07 13.17
N GLU A 85 2.35 9.10 14.43
CA GLU A 85 0.95 8.99 14.82
C GLU A 85 0.06 10.00 14.09
N GLY A 86 -1.03 9.50 13.48
CA GLY A 86 -2.02 10.31 12.76
C GLY A 86 -1.55 10.87 11.42
N SER A 87 -0.33 10.56 10.96
CA SER A 87 0.22 11.11 9.72
C SER A 87 -0.18 10.33 8.46
N PHE A 88 -0.63 9.09 8.58
CA PHE A 88 -0.93 8.25 7.43
C PHE A 88 -2.19 8.70 6.69
N GLN A 89 -2.01 9.09 5.45
CA GLN A 89 -3.10 9.43 4.52
C GLN A 89 -3.26 8.32 3.48
N GLU A 90 -4.21 7.43 3.70
CA GLU A 90 -4.49 6.33 2.78
C GLU A 90 -5.19 6.85 1.51
N TYR A 91 -4.69 6.44 0.35
CA TYR A 91 -5.31 6.72 -0.94
C TYR A 91 -6.17 5.55 -1.40
N TRP A 92 -7.39 5.87 -1.88
CA TRP A 92 -8.35 4.92 -2.47
C TRP A 92 -8.60 3.65 -1.62
N PRO A 93 -8.94 3.79 -0.35
CA PRO A 93 -9.26 2.64 0.50
C PRO A 93 -10.53 1.90 0.06
N LEU A 94 -11.43 2.57 -0.66
CA LEU A 94 -12.75 2.05 -1.03
C LEU A 94 -12.79 1.25 -2.34
N ILE A 95 -11.66 1.10 -3.04
CA ILE A 95 -11.59 0.21 -4.21
C ILE A 95 -11.69 -1.25 -3.76
N VAL A 96 -12.21 -2.08 -4.64
CA VAL A 96 -12.36 -3.52 -4.41
C VAL A 96 -11.83 -4.30 -5.60
N ALA A 97 -11.62 -5.60 -5.45
CA ALA A 97 -11.15 -6.45 -6.55
C ALA A 97 -12.09 -6.39 -7.76
N GLN A 98 -11.49 -6.47 -8.95
CA GLN A 98 -12.23 -6.48 -10.22
C GLN A 98 -12.80 -7.87 -10.51
N GLN A 99 -13.80 -8.30 -9.72
CA GLN A 99 -14.42 -9.61 -9.79
C GLN A 99 -15.96 -9.53 -9.82
N HIS A 100 -16.49 -8.48 -10.46
CA HIS A 100 -17.92 -8.17 -10.48
C HIS A 100 -18.77 -9.20 -11.26
N THR A 101 -18.16 -9.96 -12.16
CA THR A 101 -18.85 -11.06 -12.86
C THR A 101 -19.09 -12.28 -11.97
N ARG A 102 -18.35 -12.41 -10.87
CA ARG A 102 -18.38 -13.57 -9.96
C ARG A 102 -19.03 -13.27 -8.61
N HIS A 103 -18.92 -12.04 -8.16
CA HIS A 103 -19.33 -11.63 -6.82
C HIS A 103 -20.14 -10.34 -6.87
N ASP A 104 -21.15 -10.24 -6.00
CA ASP A 104 -21.86 -9.00 -5.79
C ASP A 104 -20.98 -7.96 -5.08
N ILE A 105 -21.33 -6.68 -5.21
CA ILE A 105 -20.52 -5.57 -4.71
C ILE A 105 -20.33 -5.60 -3.18
N ASN A 106 -21.32 -6.07 -2.42
CA ASN A 106 -21.21 -6.10 -0.96
C ASN A 106 -20.24 -7.19 -0.49
N THR A 107 -20.25 -8.34 -1.18
CA THR A 107 -19.25 -9.40 -1.00
C THR A 107 -17.83 -8.87 -1.30
N LEU A 108 -17.65 -8.13 -2.39
CA LEU A 108 -16.36 -7.53 -2.73
C LEU A 108 -15.91 -6.48 -1.70
N ARG A 109 -16.82 -5.60 -1.27
CA ARG A 109 -16.53 -4.60 -0.22
C ARG A 109 -16.05 -5.23 1.08
N LYS A 110 -16.67 -6.35 1.49
CA LYS A 110 -16.30 -7.07 2.71
C LYS A 110 -14.99 -7.83 2.59
N ASN A 111 -14.76 -8.50 1.46
CA ASN A 111 -13.69 -9.49 1.33
C ASN A 111 -12.44 -8.97 0.63
N THR A 112 -12.55 -7.85 -0.10
CA THR A 112 -11.44 -7.30 -0.90
C THR A 112 -11.23 -5.80 -0.71
N PRO A 113 -11.17 -5.30 0.56
CA PRO A 113 -10.95 -3.90 0.83
C PRO A 113 -9.63 -3.43 0.22
N ALA A 114 -9.62 -2.21 -0.30
CA ALA A 114 -8.47 -1.57 -0.95
C ALA A 114 -7.84 -2.39 -2.09
N ASP A 115 -8.56 -3.39 -2.62
CA ASP A 115 -8.06 -4.40 -3.56
C ASP A 115 -6.77 -5.11 -3.05
N GLY A 116 -6.62 -5.24 -1.72
CA GLY A 116 -5.45 -5.86 -1.10
C GLY A 116 -4.18 -5.01 -1.10
N VAL A 117 -4.28 -3.70 -1.39
CA VAL A 117 -3.15 -2.78 -1.35
C VAL A 117 -3.48 -1.58 -0.47
N ILE A 118 -2.92 -1.52 0.72
CA ILE A 118 -3.01 -0.38 1.63
C ILE A 118 -1.84 0.54 1.29
N ALA A 119 -2.12 1.74 0.80
CA ALA A 119 -1.06 2.63 0.35
C ALA A 119 -1.45 4.10 0.48
N GLY A 120 -0.46 4.94 0.76
CA GLY A 120 -0.65 6.36 0.99
C GLY A 120 0.65 7.07 1.31
N THR A 121 0.53 8.31 1.75
CA THR A 121 1.65 9.12 2.24
C THR A 121 1.60 9.23 3.76
N ALA A 122 2.78 9.33 4.37
CA ALA A 122 2.91 9.52 5.81
C ALA A 122 4.18 10.30 6.14
N SER A 123 4.28 10.73 7.39
CA SER A 123 5.54 11.15 8.01
C SER A 123 6.19 9.95 8.70
N VAL A 124 7.51 9.83 8.59
CA VAL A 124 8.34 8.83 9.25
C VAL A 124 9.53 9.53 9.87
N ASN A 125 9.80 9.30 11.14
CA ASN A 125 10.86 9.97 11.91
C ASN A 125 10.68 11.50 12.04
N GLY A 126 9.45 12.02 12.08
CA GLY A 126 9.16 13.46 12.21
C GLY A 126 9.63 14.08 13.53
N GLU A 127 9.92 13.27 14.54
CA GLU A 127 10.57 13.72 15.77
C GLU A 127 12.06 14.09 15.58
N LEU A 128 12.70 13.55 14.51
CA LEU A 128 14.13 13.72 14.22
C LEU A 128 14.39 14.70 13.07
N PHE A 129 13.44 14.83 12.16
CA PHE A 129 13.57 15.58 10.92
C PHE A 129 12.38 16.50 10.69
N ASP A 130 12.54 17.50 9.84
CA ASP A 130 11.46 18.40 9.48
C ASP A 130 10.37 17.73 8.61
N ASP A 131 9.23 18.40 8.47
CA ASP A 131 8.05 17.88 7.75
C ASP A 131 8.34 17.50 6.30
N GLU A 132 9.23 18.22 5.62
CA GLU A 132 9.55 17.93 4.22
C GLU A 132 10.38 16.66 4.09
N MET A 133 11.35 16.50 4.97
CA MET A 133 12.27 15.36 4.97
C MET A 133 11.65 14.09 5.56
N SER A 134 10.62 14.24 6.41
CA SER A 134 9.92 13.10 7.02
C SER A 134 8.91 12.42 6.10
N ARG A 135 8.50 13.07 5.01
CA ARG A 135 7.47 12.51 4.11
C ARG A 135 7.96 11.28 3.36
N ALA A 136 7.11 10.26 3.33
CA ALA A 136 7.38 9.02 2.61
C ALA A 136 6.10 8.48 1.95
N MET A 137 6.27 7.69 0.90
CA MET A 137 5.23 6.86 0.29
C MET A 137 5.28 5.47 0.92
N ILE A 138 4.13 5.00 1.42
CA ILE A 138 3.98 3.68 2.02
C ILE A 138 3.10 2.83 1.12
N VAL A 139 3.55 1.63 0.79
CA VAL A 139 2.79 0.65 0.02
C VAL A 139 2.87 -0.70 0.72
N SER A 140 1.73 -1.25 1.12
CA SER A 140 1.66 -2.53 1.82
C SER A 140 0.62 -3.44 1.17
N TYR A 141 1.03 -4.65 0.81
CA TYR A 141 0.10 -5.69 0.43
C TYR A 141 -0.57 -6.31 1.66
N ASP A 142 -1.88 -6.54 1.57
CA ASP A 142 -2.65 -7.25 2.58
C ASP A 142 -2.81 -8.72 2.17
N TYR A 143 -2.01 -9.59 2.80
CA TYR A 143 -2.08 -11.03 2.52
C TYR A 143 -3.44 -11.64 2.87
N THR A 144 -4.23 -11.01 3.73
CA THR A 144 -5.59 -11.49 4.06
C THR A 144 -6.57 -11.28 2.91
N VAL A 145 -6.23 -10.42 1.96
CA VAL A 145 -7.01 -10.17 0.74
C VAL A 145 -6.41 -10.97 -0.41
N LEU A 146 -7.05 -12.09 -0.76
CA LEU A 146 -6.66 -12.94 -1.90
C LEU A 146 -5.15 -13.27 -1.92
N ALA A 147 -4.58 -13.56 -0.73
CA ALA A 147 -3.17 -13.89 -0.52
C ALA A 147 -2.18 -12.79 -1.00
N GLY A 148 -2.54 -11.52 -0.86
CA GLY A 148 -1.70 -10.40 -1.28
C GLY A 148 -1.40 -10.37 -2.78
N THR A 149 -2.24 -11.03 -3.59
CA THR A 149 -2.03 -11.10 -5.04
C THR A 149 -2.34 -9.76 -5.70
N GLN A 150 -1.63 -9.48 -6.77
CA GLN A 150 -1.72 -8.23 -7.53
C GLN A 150 -2.92 -8.27 -8.47
N GLY A 151 -3.95 -7.50 -8.14
CA GLY A 151 -5.16 -7.33 -8.94
C GLY A 151 -5.11 -6.07 -9.81
N HIS A 152 -6.02 -6.02 -10.78
CA HIS A 152 -6.08 -4.92 -11.75
C HIS A 152 -6.25 -3.54 -11.09
N ARG A 153 -7.15 -3.42 -10.11
CA ARG A 153 -7.38 -2.16 -9.40
C ARG A 153 -6.21 -1.78 -8.50
N GLY A 154 -5.57 -2.78 -7.88
CA GLY A 154 -4.35 -2.60 -7.10
C GLY A 154 -3.19 -2.08 -7.95
N HIS A 155 -3.00 -2.60 -9.16
CA HIS A 155 -2.03 -2.08 -10.12
C HIS A 155 -2.30 -0.63 -10.49
N TYR A 156 -3.54 -0.30 -10.87
CA TYR A 156 -3.91 1.07 -11.21
C TYR A 156 -3.67 2.06 -10.05
N LYS A 157 -3.97 1.66 -8.82
CA LYS A 157 -3.65 2.43 -7.61
C LYS A 157 -2.16 2.66 -7.47
N GLN A 158 -1.36 1.61 -7.57
CA GLN A 158 0.10 1.68 -7.44
C GLN A 158 0.73 2.54 -8.52
N ASP A 159 0.28 2.44 -9.76
CA ASP A 159 0.77 3.25 -10.88
C ASP A 159 0.68 4.75 -10.55
N ARG A 160 -0.45 5.19 -10.00
CA ARG A 160 -0.65 6.59 -9.59
C ARG A 160 0.21 7.00 -8.40
N LEU A 161 0.42 6.09 -7.44
CA LEU A 161 1.23 6.38 -6.27
C LEU A 161 2.73 6.43 -6.62
N TYR A 162 3.20 5.58 -7.52
CA TYR A 162 4.58 5.61 -8.00
C TYR A 162 4.87 6.87 -8.83
N GLU A 163 3.92 7.32 -9.65
CA GLU A 163 3.99 8.60 -10.33
C GLU A 163 4.13 9.77 -9.33
N LEU A 164 3.32 9.77 -8.25
CA LEU A 164 3.40 10.77 -7.18
C LEU A 164 4.74 10.69 -6.44
N ALA A 165 5.20 9.50 -6.09
CA ALA A 165 6.49 9.30 -5.42
C ALA A 165 7.64 9.88 -6.25
N GLY A 166 7.66 9.62 -7.57
CA GLY A 166 8.66 10.17 -8.48
C GLY A 166 8.57 11.69 -8.62
N ARG A 167 7.35 12.22 -8.74
CA ARG A 167 7.10 13.65 -8.90
C ARG A 167 7.50 14.47 -7.68
N PHE A 168 7.17 13.99 -6.49
CA PHE A 168 7.44 14.65 -5.22
C PHE A 168 8.73 14.18 -4.56
N LYS A 169 9.45 13.25 -5.20
CA LYS A 169 10.69 12.65 -4.70
C LYS A 169 10.54 12.08 -3.29
N LEU A 170 9.44 11.36 -3.06
CA LEU A 170 9.17 10.72 -1.79
C LEU A 170 9.91 9.38 -1.72
N PRO A 171 10.72 9.13 -0.66
CA PRO A 171 11.17 7.78 -0.34
C PRO A 171 9.98 6.82 -0.31
N LEU A 172 10.18 5.57 -0.72
CA LEU A 172 9.12 4.59 -0.75
C LEU A 172 9.47 3.36 0.08
N ILE A 173 8.54 2.97 0.96
CA ILE A 173 8.63 1.75 1.74
C ILE A 173 7.58 0.77 1.21
N LEU A 174 8.04 -0.41 0.78
CA LEU A 174 7.21 -1.47 0.22
C LEU A 174 7.18 -2.68 1.15
N PHE A 175 6.00 -3.00 1.71
CA PHE A 175 5.72 -4.29 2.35
C PHE A 175 5.21 -5.25 1.28
N SER A 176 6.02 -6.25 0.94
CA SER A 176 5.89 -6.99 -0.31
C SER A 176 5.18 -8.34 -0.20
N GLU A 177 4.72 -8.76 0.98
CA GLU A 177 4.13 -10.08 1.17
C GLU A 177 2.97 -10.34 0.21
N GLY A 178 3.10 -11.34 -0.69
CA GLY A 178 2.04 -11.63 -1.65
C GLY A 178 2.38 -12.70 -2.68
N GLY A 179 1.32 -13.20 -3.33
CA GLY A 179 1.37 -14.35 -4.22
C GLY A 179 1.64 -14.04 -5.70
N GLY A 180 1.94 -12.83 -6.08
CA GLY A 180 2.11 -12.44 -7.49
C GLY A 180 0.81 -12.06 -8.18
N GLY A 181 0.76 -12.19 -9.51
CA GLY A 181 -0.43 -11.85 -10.30
C GLY A 181 -1.68 -12.61 -9.86
N ARG A 182 -2.79 -11.92 -9.74
CA ARG A 182 -4.07 -12.48 -9.29
C ARG A 182 -4.76 -13.24 -10.41
N PRO A 183 -5.03 -14.55 -10.27
CA PRO A 183 -5.92 -15.23 -11.17
C PRO A 183 -7.38 -14.86 -10.86
N GLY A 184 -8.18 -14.67 -11.91
CA GLY A 184 -9.63 -14.58 -11.77
C GLY A 184 -10.22 -13.20 -11.59
N ASP A 185 -9.45 -12.13 -11.76
CA ASP A 185 -10.03 -10.82 -12.01
C ASP A 185 -10.78 -10.85 -13.36
N ASP A 186 -11.83 -10.02 -13.48
CA ASP A 186 -12.61 -9.94 -14.69
C ASP A 186 -11.73 -9.42 -15.85
N ASP A 187 -11.76 -10.14 -16.94
CA ASP A 187 -11.04 -9.74 -18.15
C ASP A 187 -11.78 -8.56 -18.81
N THR A 188 -11.17 -7.38 -18.74
CA THR A 188 -11.75 -6.14 -19.27
C THR A 188 -11.18 -5.74 -20.62
N GLY A 189 -10.41 -6.61 -21.26
CA GLY A 189 -9.83 -6.35 -22.58
C GLY A 189 -8.62 -7.24 -22.90
N PRO A 190 -7.96 -7.01 -24.01
CA PRO A 190 -6.83 -7.82 -24.45
C PRO A 190 -5.55 -7.50 -23.64
N TYR A 191 -5.63 -7.61 -22.33
CA TYR A 191 -4.44 -7.48 -21.50
C TYR A 191 -3.54 -8.71 -21.66
N VAL A 192 -2.46 -8.52 -22.36
CA VAL A 192 -1.32 -9.41 -22.22
C VAL A 192 -0.66 -9.04 -20.89
N ALA A 193 -0.38 -10.02 -20.03
CA ALA A 193 0.20 -9.80 -18.70
C ALA A 193 1.49 -8.94 -18.68
N ALA A 194 2.09 -8.69 -19.82
CA ALA A 194 3.26 -7.84 -20.02
C ALA A 194 2.93 -6.33 -20.12
N ASP A 195 1.67 -5.93 -20.22
CA ASP A 195 1.25 -4.53 -20.36
C ASP A 195 0.86 -3.91 -19.01
N THR A 196 1.62 -4.21 -17.97
CA THR A 196 1.41 -3.65 -16.64
C THR A 196 2.43 -2.56 -16.38
N HIS A 197 1.98 -1.31 -16.32
CA HIS A 197 2.85 -0.15 -16.09
C HIS A 197 3.54 -0.16 -14.74
N THR A 198 2.96 -0.80 -13.75
CA THR A 198 3.42 -0.84 -12.35
C THR A 198 4.91 -1.17 -12.22
N PHE A 199 5.38 -2.21 -12.91
CA PHE A 199 6.79 -2.61 -12.84
C PHE A 199 7.72 -1.58 -13.47
N THR A 200 7.31 -1.01 -14.61
CA THR A 200 8.08 0.05 -15.27
C THR A 200 8.15 1.31 -14.42
N GLN A 201 7.02 1.75 -13.88
CA GLN A 201 6.97 2.95 -13.04
C GLN A 201 7.74 2.78 -11.73
N PHE A 202 7.62 1.61 -11.08
CA PHE A 202 8.39 1.32 -9.89
C PHE A 202 9.88 1.31 -10.15
N SER A 203 10.33 0.65 -11.22
CA SER A 203 11.75 0.60 -11.57
C SER A 203 12.34 1.96 -11.94
N GLN A 204 11.53 2.89 -12.46
CA GLN A 204 11.95 4.27 -12.75
C GLN A 204 12.23 5.09 -11.48
N LEU A 205 11.76 4.65 -10.31
CA LEU A 205 12.08 5.29 -9.03
C LEU A 205 13.49 4.95 -8.55
N SER A 206 14.10 3.87 -9.05
CA SER A 206 15.45 3.44 -8.68
C SER A 206 16.48 4.53 -9.01
N GLY A 207 17.29 4.90 -8.01
CA GLY A 207 18.24 6.00 -8.11
C GLY A 207 17.62 7.40 -8.09
N LEU A 208 16.31 7.53 -8.05
CA LEU A 208 15.59 8.80 -7.91
C LEU A 208 15.20 9.09 -6.46
N VAL A 209 14.72 8.08 -5.77
CA VAL A 209 14.32 8.11 -4.36
C VAL A 209 14.77 6.82 -3.67
N PRO A 210 14.99 6.82 -2.33
CA PRO A 210 15.24 5.59 -1.58
C PRO A 210 14.05 4.63 -1.69
N LEU A 211 14.32 3.37 -2.08
CA LEU A 211 13.35 2.29 -2.16
C LEU A 211 13.68 1.24 -1.09
N VAL A 212 12.83 1.16 -0.06
CA VAL A 212 13.02 0.23 1.06
C VAL A 212 12.04 -0.92 0.94
N GLY A 213 12.54 -2.11 0.65
CA GLY A 213 11.76 -3.34 0.57
C GLY A 213 11.71 -4.05 1.92
N VAL A 214 10.51 -4.33 2.40
CA VAL A 214 10.25 -5.07 3.63
C VAL A 214 9.47 -6.33 3.29
N ASN A 215 9.97 -7.49 3.72
CA ASN A 215 9.25 -8.73 3.55
C ASN A 215 9.14 -9.52 4.86
N HIS A 216 7.96 -10.03 5.10
CA HIS A 216 7.64 -11.00 6.12
C HIS A 216 6.68 -12.02 5.52
N GLY A 217 6.93 -13.30 5.73
CA GLY A 217 6.14 -14.34 5.10
C GLY A 217 6.46 -14.54 3.60
N ARG A 218 5.46 -14.77 2.79
CA ARG A 218 5.61 -15.26 1.42
C ARG A 218 5.59 -14.14 0.39
N CYS A 219 6.63 -14.06 -0.45
CA CYS A 219 6.74 -13.10 -1.53
C CYS A 219 7.09 -13.81 -2.85
N PHE A 220 6.15 -13.85 -3.79
CA PHE A 220 6.31 -14.55 -5.06
C PHE A 220 5.96 -13.70 -6.28
N ALA A 221 6.56 -14.04 -7.40
CA ALA A 221 6.29 -13.50 -8.74
C ALA A 221 6.29 -11.96 -8.79
N GLY A 222 5.18 -11.32 -9.13
CA GLY A 222 5.10 -9.86 -9.28
C GLY A 222 5.45 -9.08 -8.01
N ASN A 223 5.09 -9.61 -6.82
CA ASN A 223 5.48 -9.00 -5.56
C ASN A 223 7.01 -9.04 -5.39
N THR A 224 7.65 -10.18 -5.74
CA THR A 224 9.11 -10.31 -5.74
C THR A 224 9.76 -9.39 -6.77
N ALA A 225 9.15 -9.21 -7.94
CA ALA A 225 9.69 -8.31 -8.98
C ALA A 225 9.78 -6.86 -8.48
N LEU A 226 8.77 -6.38 -7.75
CA LEU A 226 8.81 -5.06 -7.12
C LEU A 226 9.85 -5.01 -5.98
N LEU A 227 9.86 -6.02 -5.11
CA LEU A 227 10.83 -6.12 -4.03
C LEU A 227 12.28 -6.09 -4.53
N ALA A 228 12.55 -6.82 -5.62
CA ALA A 228 13.89 -6.89 -6.23
C ALA A 228 14.36 -5.56 -6.87
N CYS A 229 13.45 -4.59 -7.08
CA CYS A 229 13.82 -3.24 -7.53
C CYS A 229 14.17 -2.31 -6.37
N CYS A 230 14.00 -2.74 -5.11
CA CYS A 230 14.34 -1.91 -3.96
C CYS A 230 15.86 -1.82 -3.76
N ASP A 231 16.31 -0.69 -3.16
CA ASP A 231 17.73 -0.45 -2.89
C ASP A 231 18.24 -1.31 -1.72
N ILE A 232 17.32 -1.74 -0.84
CA ILE A 232 17.57 -2.62 0.28
C ILE A 232 16.39 -3.56 0.49
N ILE A 233 16.67 -4.81 0.82
CA ILE A 233 15.69 -5.82 1.19
C ILE A 233 15.90 -6.24 2.65
N ILE A 234 14.93 -5.91 3.48
CA ILE A 234 14.86 -6.28 4.89
C ILE A 234 13.85 -7.41 5.02
N ALA A 235 14.24 -8.56 5.53
CA ALA A 235 13.36 -9.72 5.62
C ALA A 235 13.40 -10.37 7.01
N SER A 236 12.26 -10.91 7.46
CA SER A 236 12.19 -11.75 8.67
C SER A 236 12.65 -13.18 8.38
N GLU A 237 13.08 -13.90 9.42
CA GLU A 237 13.60 -15.27 9.30
C GLU A 237 12.63 -16.27 8.66
N ASP A 238 11.32 -16.04 8.79
CA ASP A 238 10.26 -16.86 8.24
C ASP A 238 9.85 -16.48 6.81
N SER A 239 10.54 -15.52 6.21
CA SER A 239 10.29 -15.07 4.84
C SER A 239 10.67 -16.11 3.80
N THR A 240 9.93 -16.12 2.70
CA THR A 240 10.29 -16.81 1.47
C THR A 240 10.17 -15.86 0.27
N ILE A 241 11.19 -15.79 -0.55
CA ILE A 241 11.27 -14.85 -1.68
C ILE A 241 11.68 -15.60 -2.93
N ALA A 242 10.82 -15.62 -3.96
CA ALA A 242 11.16 -16.24 -5.24
C ALA A 242 10.30 -15.71 -6.39
N MET A 243 10.84 -15.72 -7.61
CA MET A 243 10.08 -15.33 -8.81
C MET A 243 9.00 -16.36 -9.18
N GLY A 244 9.21 -17.64 -8.91
CA GLY A 244 8.23 -18.71 -9.15
C GLY A 244 7.73 -19.28 -7.83
N GLY A 245 6.42 -19.22 -7.60
CA GLY A 245 5.80 -19.90 -6.46
C GLY A 245 5.63 -21.41 -6.70
N PRO A 246 5.22 -22.19 -5.66
CA PRO A 246 5.05 -23.65 -5.75
C PRO A 246 4.22 -24.12 -6.94
N ALA A 247 3.10 -23.46 -7.22
CA ALA A 247 2.22 -23.82 -8.34
C ALA A 247 2.89 -23.67 -9.73
N MET A 248 3.80 -22.70 -9.89
CA MET A 248 4.56 -22.55 -11.14
C MET A 248 5.62 -23.64 -11.29
N ILE A 249 6.27 -24.02 -10.19
CA ILE A 249 7.28 -25.10 -10.18
C ILE A 249 6.63 -26.43 -10.52
N GLU A 250 5.49 -26.73 -9.89
CA GLU A 250 4.72 -27.96 -10.16
C GLU A 250 4.18 -27.97 -11.59
N GLY A 251 3.59 -26.85 -12.06
CA GLY A 251 3.10 -26.71 -13.44
C GLY A 251 4.21 -26.86 -14.49
N GLY A 252 5.45 -26.47 -14.15
CA GLY A 252 6.63 -26.69 -14.98
C GLY A 252 7.22 -28.10 -14.92
N GLY A 253 6.64 -29.01 -14.13
CA GLY A 253 7.13 -30.40 -13.98
C GLY A 253 8.45 -30.51 -13.19
N LEU A 254 8.79 -29.50 -12.39
CA LEU A 254 10.05 -29.40 -11.64
C LEU A 254 9.97 -29.97 -10.22
N GLY A 255 8.82 -30.49 -9.82
CA GLY A 255 8.57 -31.07 -8.50
C GLY A 255 7.45 -30.38 -7.74
N VAL A 256 7.11 -30.95 -6.59
CA VAL A 256 6.08 -30.40 -5.69
C VAL A 256 6.79 -29.91 -4.43
N TYR A 257 6.58 -28.64 -4.11
CA TYR A 257 7.22 -27.97 -2.96
C TYR A 257 6.18 -27.21 -2.15
N THR A 258 6.41 -27.12 -0.85
CA THR A 258 5.66 -26.19 0.00
C THR A 258 6.16 -24.75 -0.23
N PRO A 259 5.36 -23.73 0.06
CA PRO A 259 5.82 -22.33 -0.07
C PRO A 259 7.09 -22.05 0.75
N GLU A 260 7.25 -22.68 1.89
CA GLU A 260 8.40 -22.52 2.80
C GLU A 260 9.69 -23.12 2.25
N GLU A 261 9.61 -24.03 1.30
CA GLU A 261 10.77 -24.62 0.62
C GLU A 261 11.22 -23.80 -0.59
N VAL A 262 10.43 -22.80 -1.02
CA VAL A 262 10.72 -22.01 -2.23
C VAL A 262 11.29 -20.66 -1.84
N GLY A 263 12.61 -20.51 -2.01
CA GLY A 263 13.34 -19.27 -1.70
C GLY A 263 13.39 -18.92 -0.22
N PRO A 264 13.68 -19.89 0.69
CA PRO A 264 13.81 -19.60 2.12
C PRO A 264 15.07 -18.76 2.41
N MET A 265 15.11 -18.13 3.58
CA MET A 265 16.19 -17.24 4.00
C MET A 265 17.56 -17.92 4.06
N SER A 266 17.59 -19.26 4.26
CA SER A 266 18.83 -20.06 4.20
C SER A 266 19.51 -20.02 2.82
N PHE A 267 18.79 -19.68 1.76
CA PHE A 267 19.32 -19.45 0.40
C PHE A 267 19.42 -17.97 0.08
N GLN A 268 18.41 -17.17 0.44
CA GLN A 268 18.29 -15.80 -0.01
C GLN A 268 19.25 -14.82 0.70
N VAL A 269 19.67 -15.15 1.92
CA VAL A 269 20.70 -14.37 2.63
C VAL A 269 22.10 -14.66 2.07
N PRO A 270 22.57 -15.93 1.97
CA PRO A 270 23.91 -16.20 1.45
C PRO A 270 24.12 -15.79 0.00
N ASN A 271 23.07 -15.78 -0.82
CA ASN A 271 23.19 -15.37 -2.23
C ASN A 271 23.05 -13.84 -2.44
N GLY A 272 22.79 -13.09 -1.38
CA GLY A 272 22.76 -11.63 -1.42
C GLY A 272 21.45 -11.04 -1.96
N VAL A 273 20.35 -11.79 -1.99
CA VAL A 273 19.01 -11.25 -2.29
C VAL A 273 18.46 -10.46 -1.11
N VAL A 274 18.74 -10.91 0.11
CA VAL A 274 18.35 -10.22 1.34
C VAL A 274 19.56 -9.53 1.94
N ASP A 275 19.47 -8.23 2.15
CA ASP A 275 20.55 -7.41 2.71
C ASP A 275 20.57 -7.47 4.24
N ILE A 276 19.40 -7.43 4.86
CA ILE A 276 19.27 -7.45 6.32
C ILE A 276 18.22 -8.49 6.72
N LEU A 277 18.67 -9.51 7.45
CA LEU A 277 17.84 -10.53 8.07
C LEU A 277 17.55 -10.13 9.52
N VAL A 278 16.27 -10.18 9.90
CA VAL A 278 15.80 -9.91 11.27
C VAL A 278 14.86 -11.03 11.72
N LYS A 279 14.52 -11.06 13.01
CA LYS A 279 13.78 -12.18 13.59
C LYS A 279 12.30 -12.22 13.23
N ASN A 280 11.66 -11.04 13.17
CA ASN A 280 10.21 -10.93 13.06
C ASN A 280 9.79 -9.64 12.32
N GLU A 281 8.47 -9.47 12.09
CA GLU A 281 7.88 -8.31 11.43
C GLU A 281 8.21 -6.99 12.13
N GLU A 282 8.15 -6.95 13.45
CA GLU A 282 8.40 -5.75 14.26
C GLU A 282 9.82 -5.21 14.03
N GLU A 283 10.82 -6.09 14.05
CA GLU A 283 12.21 -5.72 13.78
C GLU A 283 12.40 -5.25 12.32
N THR A 284 11.62 -5.77 11.34
CA THR A 284 11.70 -5.28 9.95
C THR A 284 11.32 -3.81 9.87
N VAL A 285 10.29 -3.40 10.59
CA VAL A 285 9.81 -2.01 10.62
C VAL A 285 10.84 -1.08 11.28
N GLU A 286 11.41 -1.50 12.41
CA GLU A 286 12.44 -0.72 13.10
C GLU A 286 13.67 -0.49 12.22
N VAL A 287 14.12 -1.54 11.53
CA VAL A 287 15.26 -1.43 10.61
C VAL A 287 14.92 -0.56 9.40
N ALA A 288 13.69 -0.64 8.87
CA ALA A 288 13.25 0.22 7.79
C ALA A 288 13.24 1.71 8.19
N LYS A 289 12.70 2.04 9.38
CA LYS A 289 12.77 3.41 9.94
C LYS A 289 14.21 3.91 10.05
N LYS A 290 15.06 3.08 10.62
CA LYS A 290 16.48 3.39 10.79
C LYS A 290 17.19 3.58 9.46
N TYR A 291 16.95 2.71 8.48
CA TYR A 291 17.55 2.85 7.15
C TYR A 291 17.09 4.14 6.46
N LEU A 292 15.81 4.45 6.53
CA LEU A 292 15.27 5.68 5.95
C LEU A 292 15.91 6.93 6.55
N SER A 293 16.21 6.94 7.86
CA SER A 293 16.82 8.07 8.55
C SER A 293 18.18 8.51 7.97
N TYR A 294 18.88 7.62 7.28
CA TYR A 294 20.15 7.97 6.61
C TYR A 294 19.97 8.90 5.39
N PHE A 295 18.76 9.04 4.89
CA PHE A 295 18.42 9.88 3.73
C PHE A 295 17.62 11.13 4.09
N GLN A 296 17.17 11.26 5.33
CA GLN A 296 16.27 12.34 5.76
C GLN A 296 16.99 13.60 6.25
N GLY A 297 18.30 13.59 6.30
CA GLY A 297 19.09 14.77 6.67
C GLY A 297 20.06 14.52 7.81
N ASN A 298 20.60 15.60 8.36
CA ASN A 298 21.54 15.53 9.46
C ASN A 298 20.78 15.48 10.80
N LEU A 299 21.16 14.53 11.67
CA LEU A 299 20.72 14.54 13.06
C LEU A 299 21.39 15.73 13.77
N GLN A 300 20.61 16.46 14.57
CA GLN A 300 21.13 17.59 15.35
C GLN A 300 22.01 17.14 16.51
N GLU A 301 21.65 15.98 17.10
CA GLU A 301 22.41 15.34 18.17
C GLU A 301 22.68 13.89 17.80
N TRP A 302 23.95 13.51 17.85
CA TRP A 302 24.35 12.12 17.61
C TRP A 302 25.59 11.77 18.44
N GLU A 303 25.63 10.54 18.93
CA GLU A 303 26.80 9.98 19.59
C GLU A 303 27.46 8.96 18.66
N ALA A 304 28.73 9.15 18.37
CA ALA A 304 29.49 8.12 17.69
C ALA A 304 29.89 7.02 18.70
N PRO A 305 29.67 5.73 18.37
CA PRO A 305 30.26 4.66 19.16
C PRO A 305 31.77 4.79 19.20
N ASP A 306 32.40 4.35 20.29
CA ASP A 306 33.85 4.40 20.42
C ASP A 306 34.53 3.67 19.25
N GLN A 307 35.15 4.45 18.37
CA GLN A 307 35.75 3.95 17.13
C GLN A 307 36.89 2.95 17.41
N ARG A 308 37.45 2.94 18.63
CA ARG A 308 38.44 1.97 19.01
C ARG A 308 37.92 0.54 19.07
N THR A 309 36.60 0.36 19.28
CA THR A 309 35.95 -0.95 19.26
C THR A 309 35.83 -1.53 17.85
N LEU A 310 35.78 -0.69 16.82
CA LEU A 310 35.63 -1.10 15.43
C LEU A 310 36.80 -1.91 14.90
N ARG A 311 38.00 -1.74 15.45
CA ARG A 311 39.18 -2.53 15.04
C ARG A 311 39.00 -4.04 15.22
N HIS A 312 38.12 -4.46 16.13
CA HIS A 312 37.81 -5.86 16.34
C HIS A 312 36.82 -6.44 15.33
N VAL A 313 36.12 -5.58 14.59
CA VAL A 313 35.16 -5.94 13.55
C VAL A 313 35.85 -5.98 12.17
N VAL A 314 36.93 -5.23 12.01
CA VAL A 314 37.69 -5.20 10.75
C VAL A 314 38.63 -6.43 10.71
N PRO A 315 38.52 -7.33 9.72
CA PRO A 315 39.41 -8.48 9.60
C PRO A 315 40.87 -8.04 9.51
N GLU A 316 41.78 -8.73 10.25
CA GLU A 316 43.23 -8.50 10.17
C GLU A 316 43.75 -8.78 8.77
N ASN A 317 43.24 -9.85 8.16
CA ASN A 317 43.57 -10.18 6.78
C ASN A 317 42.63 -9.51 5.80
N ARG A 318 43.12 -8.51 5.07
CA ARG A 318 42.39 -7.76 4.05
C ARG A 318 42.64 -8.26 2.63
N VAL A 319 43.33 -9.35 2.48
CA VAL A 319 43.59 -9.97 1.16
C VAL A 319 42.33 -10.73 0.78
N ARG A 320 41.73 -10.36 -0.33
CA ARG A 320 40.59 -11.05 -0.95
C ARG A 320 41.05 -12.30 -1.66
#